data_52f428331764ebedf72c172a3ea7b18b
#
_entry.id   52f428331764ebedf72c172a3ea7b18b
#
_cell.length_a   1.000
_cell.length_b   1.000
_cell.length_c   1.000
_cell.angle_alpha   90.00
_cell.angle_beta   90.00
_cell.angle_gamma   90.00
#
_symmetry.space_group_name_H-M   'P 1'
#
loop_
_entity.id
_entity.type
_entity.pdbx_description
1 polymer ?
#
loop_
_entity_poly.entity_id
_entity_poly.type
_entity_poly.pdbx_seq_one_letter_code
_entity_poly.pdbx_strand_id
1 'polypeptide(L)'
;MNNDLTSTQKMVIKSTLKFRILFFLLFGIVFAGFPDKPIKIVVYTGPGGLIDITARKFASVADKYVDATFVVENKPGAGGIVALKKVLQAPEDGYNLYACTKSNIAKFIQVGGRDYVNALHWTAMLMADPECVLTNVENDIFEWNDLVNDALQNPGEQNWVGPAAGGLDHVTAMKIWDEYGMYAKWIPYKSGGKAIAALLGEQGVAYVGNPRDALGNPDLYIAAVSSDERLEAFPNAPTFAELGVTTLNKEYMWRGFALKAGTPPDVIEWYTNLFQQVTADPDWKEFWEKGGIDVEFIGGDEFTDIVEQDVETFEYYLTKSEIISTSSNNGLSKYGEGTPLLILTIGLITVIALAGYLIYKSSFSNTFGRIMV
;
A
#
# COMPACT_ATOMS: atom_id res chain seq x y z
N MET A 1 -72.75 13.87 -28.40
CA MET A 1 -71.78 14.45 -29.33
C MET A 1 -70.55 13.48 -29.32
N ASN A 2 -70.48 12.60 -30.33
CA ASN A 2 -69.34 11.71 -30.47
C ASN A 2 -68.23 12.51 -31.20
N ASN A 3 -67.15 12.79 -30.45
CA ASN A 3 -65.93 13.39 -31.03
C ASN A 3 -65.08 12.24 -31.62
N ASP A 4 -65.38 11.82 -32.83
CA ASP A 4 -64.53 10.88 -33.55
C ASP A 4 -63.27 11.62 -34.04
N LEU A 5 -62.12 11.17 -33.62
CA LEU A 5 -60.80 11.71 -34.05
C LEU A 5 -60.66 11.61 -35.59
N THR A 6 -60.22 12.65 -36.23
CA THR A 6 -59.97 12.66 -37.68
C THR A 6 -58.88 11.67 -38.07
N SER A 7 -58.87 11.21 -39.29
CA SER A 7 -57.86 10.28 -39.84
C SER A 7 -56.43 10.77 -39.62
N THR A 8 -56.19 12.07 -39.72
CA THR A 8 -54.90 12.72 -39.48
C THR A 8 -54.48 12.65 -37.99
N GLN A 9 -55.43 12.83 -37.06
CA GLN A 9 -55.15 12.74 -35.61
C GLN A 9 -54.82 11.28 -35.22
N LYS A 10 -55.52 10.28 -35.77
CA LYS A 10 -55.22 8.85 -35.55
C LYS A 10 -53.85 8.46 -36.12
N MET A 11 -53.42 9.05 -37.24
CA MET A 11 -52.11 8.82 -37.83
C MET A 11 -50.97 9.44 -37.01
N VAL A 12 -51.13 10.64 -36.49
CA VAL A 12 -50.15 11.30 -35.61
C VAL A 12 -50.02 10.54 -34.29
N ILE A 13 -51.12 10.11 -33.67
CA ILE A 13 -51.10 9.31 -32.41
C ILE A 13 -50.38 7.95 -32.64
N LYS A 14 -50.64 7.27 -33.78
CA LYS A 14 -49.94 6.01 -34.10
C LYS A 14 -48.44 6.23 -34.38
N SER A 15 -48.04 7.31 -34.99
CA SER A 15 -46.64 7.66 -35.27
C SER A 15 -45.90 8.01 -33.99
N THR A 16 -46.48 8.83 -33.07
CA THR A 16 -45.90 9.19 -31.80
C THR A 16 -45.81 7.99 -30.85
N LEU A 17 -46.79 7.07 -30.89
CA LEU A 17 -46.76 5.85 -30.08
C LEU A 17 -45.65 4.88 -30.59
N LYS A 18 -45.51 4.72 -31.91
CA LYS A 18 -44.42 3.92 -32.50
C LYS A 18 -43.06 4.52 -32.20
N PHE A 19 -42.89 5.84 -32.23
CA PHE A 19 -41.65 6.52 -31.87
C PHE A 19 -41.31 6.39 -30.40
N ARG A 20 -42.30 6.47 -29.48
CA ARG A 20 -42.12 6.23 -28.06
C ARG A 20 -41.76 4.78 -27.77
N ILE A 21 -42.38 3.81 -28.40
CA ILE A 21 -42.07 2.39 -28.27
C ILE A 21 -40.65 2.09 -28.78
N LEU A 22 -40.26 2.67 -29.92
CA LEU A 22 -38.92 2.52 -30.49
C LEU A 22 -37.86 3.22 -29.62
N PHE A 23 -38.21 4.37 -29.01
CA PHE A 23 -37.34 5.07 -28.07
C PHE A 23 -37.15 4.26 -26.75
N PHE A 24 -38.20 3.63 -26.22
CA PHE A 24 -38.09 2.72 -25.07
C PHE A 24 -37.38 1.41 -25.39
N LEU A 25 -37.46 0.88 -26.62
CA LEU A 25 -36.72 -0.30 -27.06
C LEU A 25 -35.23 0.01 -27.31
N LEU A 26 -34.89 1.23 -27.69
CA LEU A 26 -33.49 1.68 -27.85
C LEU A 26 -32.83 2.06 -26.52
N PHE A 27 -33.61 2.39 -25.46
CA PHE A 27 -33.11 2.65 -24.11
C PHE A 27 -33.26 1.46 -23.16
N GLY A 28 -33.82 0.37 -23.61
CA GLY A 28 -33.85 -0.92 -22.92
C GLY A 28 -32.59 -1.75 -23.09
N ILE A 29 -31.40 -1.10 -23.22
CA ILE A 29 -30.15 -1.77 -22.89
C ILE A 29 -30.20 -1.95 -21.38
N VAL A 30 -30.64 -3.13 -20.94
CA VAL A 30 -30.34 -3.65 -19.61
C VAL A 30 -28.82 -3.65 -19.56
N PHE A 31 -28.22 -2.65 -18.92
CA PHE A 31 -26.87 -2.78 -18.45
C PHE A 31 -26.90 -3.99 -17.51
N ALA A 32 -26.45 -5.14 -18.00
CA ALA A 32 -26.14 -6.25 -17.11
C ALA A 32 -25.22 -5.65 -16.05
N GLY A 33 -25.72 -5.61 -14.80
CA GLY A 33 -24.95 -5.01 -13.70
C GLY A 33 -23.62 -5.74 -13.54
N PHE A 34 -22.59 -5.02 -13.16
CA PHE A 34 -21.30 -5.64 -12.81
C PHE A 34 -21.50 -6.51 -11.54
N PRO A 35 -20.94 -7.76 -11.51
CA PRO A 35 -20.29 -8.48 -12.59
C PRO A 35 -21.26 -9.34 -13.43
N ASP A 36 -21.04 -9.45 -14.73
CA ASP A 36 -21.80 -10.31 -15.67
C ASP A 36 -20.99 -11.51 -16.19
N LYS A 37 -19.71 -11.60 -15.80
CA LYS A 37 -18.77 -12.67 -16.16
C LYS A 37 -17.78 -12.95 -15.03
N PRO A 38 -17.03 -14.07 -15.04
CA PRO A 38 -16.07 -14.39 -13.99
C PRO A 38 -15.00 -13.30 -13.82
N ILE A 39 -14.70 -12.95 -12.57
CA ILE A 39 -13.64 -12.04 -12.15
C ILE A 39 -12.36 -12.83 -11.94
N LYS A 40 -11.25 -12.37 -12.51
CA LYS A 40 -9.92 -12.94 -12.30
C LYS A 40 -9.22 -12.20 -11.16
N ILE A 41 -8.80 -12.93 -10.13
CA ILE A 41 -7.89 -12.42 -9.13
C ILE A 41 -6.47 -12.78 -9.55
N VAL A 42 -5.71 -11.80 -10.00
CA VAL A 42 -4.34 -11.98 -10.49
C VAL A 42 -3.37 -11.89 -9.33
N VAL A 43 -2.71 -13.01 -8.99
CA VAL A 43 -1.80 -13.15 -7.85
C VAL A 43 -0.36 -13.22 -8.33
N TYR A 44 0.53 -12.44 -7.73
CA TYR A 44 1.94 -12.32 -8.15
C TYR A 44 2.88 -13.42 -7.62
N THR A 45 2.39 -14.30 -6.74
CA THR A 45 3.15 -15.46 -6.25
C THR A 45 2.64 -16.76 -6.85
N GLY A 46 3.41 -17.83 -6.67
CA GLY A 46 2.94 -19.19 -6.95
C GLY A 46 1.85 -19.63 -5.96
N PRO A 47 1.16 -20.74 -6.27
CA PRO A 47 0.18 -21.33 -5.37
C PRO A 47 0.79 -21.64 -3.99
N GLY A 48 0.00 -21.38 -2.92
CA GLY A 48 0.41 -21.60 -1.52
C GLY A 48 1.21 -20.43 -0.91
N GLY A 49 1.57 -19.41 -1.67
CA GLY A 49 2.07 -18.14 -1.09
C GLY A 49 0.96 -17.43 -0.30
N LEU A 50 1.34 -16.64 0.71
CA LEU A 50 0.34 -16.03 1.60
C LEU A 50 -0.68 -15.15 0.85
N ILE A 51 -0.25 -14.39 -0.16
CA ILE A 51 -1.18 -13.61 -0.99
C ILE A 51 -2.08 -14.48 -1.89
N ASP A 52 -1.63 -15.68 -2.30
CA ASP A 52 -2.48 -16.66 -2.99
C ASP A 52 -3.55 -17.23 -2.04
N ILE A 53 -3.15 -17.54 -0.80
CA ILE A 53 -4.09 -17.96 0.26
C ILE A 53 -5.08 -16.85 0.54
N THR A 54 -4.63 -15.59 0.62
CA THR A 54 -5.50 -14.41 0.78
C THR A 54 -6.55 -14.31 -0.32
N ALA A 55 -6.13 -14.42 -1.57
CA ALA A 55 -7.03 -14.33 -2.74
C ALA A 55 -8.06 -15.47 -2.74
N ARG A 56 -7.66 -16.70 -2.39
CA ARG A 56 -8.58 -17.84 -2.31
C ARG A 56 -9.53 -17.74 -1.14
N LYS A 57 -9.06 -17.31 0.02
CA LYS A 57 -9.92 -17.08 1.20
C LYS A 57 -10.92 -15.96 0.93
N PHE A 58 -10.47 -14.86 0.30
CA PHE A 58 -11.34 -13.78 -0.15
C PHE A 58 -12.45 -14.32 -1.08
N ALA A 59 -12.08 -15.05 -2.14
CA ALA A 59 -13.05 -15.62 -3.08
C ALA A 59 -14.09 -16.52 -2.37
N SER A 60 -13.63 -17.37 -1.44
CA SER A 60 -14.47 -18.27 -0.66
C SER A 60 -15.45 -17.54 0.27
N VAL A 61 -15.04 -16.44 0.91
CA VAL A 61 -15.92 -15.67 1.79
C VAL A 61 -16.85 -14.76 0.99
N ALA A 62 -16.35 -14.16 -0.10
CA ALA A 62 -17.13 -13.31 -0.99
C ALA A 62 -18.33 -14.01 -1.62
N ASP A 63 -18.25 -15.33 -1.84
CA ASP A 63 -19.33 -16.18 -2.35
C ASP A 63 -20.61 -16.15 -1.46
N LYS A 64 -20.49 -15.73 -0.19
CA LYS A 64 -21.63 -15.53 0.72
C LYS A 64 -22.42 -14.25 0.44
N TYR A 65 -21.80 -13.27 -0.22
CA TYR A 65 -22.32 -11.91 -0.34
C TYR A 65 -22.72 -11.53 -1.75
N VAL A 66 -22.12 -12.17 -2.77
CA VAL A 66 -22.34 -11.83 -4.17
C VAL A 66 -22.46 -13.08 -5.03
N ASP A 67 -23.35 -13.03 -6.01
CA ASP A 67 -23.44 -14.06 -7.07
C ASP A 67 -22.40 -13.75 -8.16
N ALA A 68 -21.13 -13.98 -7.84
CA ALA A 68 -20.01 -13.72 -8.71
C ALA A 68 -18.99 -14.86 -8.65
N THR A 69 -18.48 -15.28 -9.80
CA THR A 69 -17.42 -16.29 -9.85
C THR A 69 -16.05 -15.63 -9.80
N PHE A 70 -15.26 -15.96 -8.78
CA PHE A 70 -13.85 -15.53 -8.67
C PHE A 70 -12.90 -16.65 -9.11
N VAL A 71 -11.97 -16.32 -10.00
CA VAL A 71 -10.95 -17.24 -10.51
C VAL A 71 -9.55 -16.73 -10.14
N VAL A 72 -8.85 -17.44 -9.26
CA VAL A 72 -7.48 -17.08 -8.86
C VAL A 72 -6.49 -17.53 -9.94
N GLU A 73 -5.77 -16.56 -10.50
CA GLU A 73 -4.77 -16.75 -11.56
C GLU A 73 -3.38 -16.37 -11.08
N ASN A 74 -2.52 -17.36 -10.78
CA ASN A 74 -1.15 -17.12 -10.34
C ASN A 74 -0.25 -16.72 -11.52
N LYS A 75 0.45 -15.58 -11.39
CA LYS A 75 1.39 -15.03 -12.37
C LYS A 75 2.70 -14.65 -11.68
N PRO A 76 3.48 -15.63 -11.19
CA PRO A 76 4.72 -15.35 -10.50
C PRO A 76 5.77 -14.78 -11.45
N GLY A 77 6.66 -13.96 -10.91
CA GLY A 77 7.85 -13.49 -11.61
C GLY A 77 8.18 -12.02 -11.38
N ALA A 78 9.47 -11.74 -11.36
CA ALA A 78 10.06 -10.41 -11.24
C ALA A 78 9.45 -9.55 -10.10
N GLY A 79 9.19 -10.14 -8.91
CA GLY A 79 8.65 -9.41 -7.75
C GLY A 79 7.26 -8.81 -7.97
N GLY A 80 6.44 -9.42 -8.83
CA GLY A 80 5.08 -8.96 -9.13
C GLY A 80 4.92 -8.25 -10.48
N ILE A 81 6.00 -7.90 -11.18
CA ILE A 81 5.92 -7.20 -12.47
C ILE A 81 5.18 -8.01 -13.54
N VAL A 82 5.31 -9.34 -13.54
CA VAL A 82 4.58 -10.20 -14.49
C VAL A 82 3.06 -10.11 -14.26
N ALA A 83 2.61 -10.17 -13.00
CA ALA A 83 1.22 -10.03 -12.63
C ALA A 83 0.70 -8.62 -12.92
N LEU A 84 1.45 -7.58 -12.55
CA LEU A 84 1.12 -6.19 -12.85
C LEU A 84 0.89 -5.98 -14.36
N LYS A 85 1.84 -6.40 -15.19
CA LYS A 85 1.71 -6.27 -16.65
C LYS A 85 0.47 -6.99 -17.20
N LYS A 86 0.11 -8.14 -16.62
CA LYS A 86 -1.12 -8.86 -16.98
C LYS A 86 -2.36 -8.02 -16.69
N VAL A 87 -2.43 -7.36 -15.54
CA VAL A 87 -3.54 -6.47 -15.16
C VAL A 87 -3.57 -5.24 -16.06
N LEU A 88 -2.44 -4.60 -16.32
CA LEU A 88 -2.35 -3.39 -17.13
C LEU A 88 -2.68 -3.62 -18.61
N GLN A 89 -2.46 -4.84 -19.13
CA GLN A 89 -2.84 -5.22 -20.49
C GLN A 89 -4.34 -5.54 -20.65
N ALA A 90 -5.05 -5.75 -19.55
CA ALA A 90 -6.48 -6.01 -19.57
C ALA A 90 -7.27 -4.69 -19.72
N PRO A 91 -8.56 -4.77 -20.15
CA PRO A 91 -9.46 -3.63 -20.07
C PRO A 91 -9.58 -3.09 -18.65
N GLU A 92 -9.92 -1.82 -18.51
CA GLU A 92 -10.22 -1.16 -17.21
C GLU A 92 -11.69 -1.35 -16.80
N ASP A 93 -12.17 -2.58 -16.93
CA ASP A 93 -13.56 -2.99 -16.72
C ASP A 93 -13.79 -3.68 -15.35
N GLY A 94 -12.77 -3.75 -14.50
CA GLY A 94 -12.83 -4.36 -13.18
C GLY A 94 -12.73 -5.89 -13.13
N TYR A 95 -12.67 -6.58 -14.26
CA TYR A 95 -12.62 -8.07 -14.26
C TYR A 95 -11.22 -8.67 -14.06
N ASN A 96 -10.20 -7.84 -13.84
CA ASN A 96 -8.87 -8.27 -13.47
C ASN A 96 -8.44 -7.55 -12.19
N LEU A 97 -8.72 -8.17 -11.06
CA LEU A 97 -8.40 -7.67 -9.73
C LEU A 97 -6.97 -8.09 -9.37
N TYR A 98 -6.10 -7.15 -9.02
CA TYR A 98 -4.73 -7.43 -8.63
C TYR A 98 -4.64 -7.66 -7.12
N ALA A 99 -4.23 -8.85 -6.70
CA ALA A 99 -3.91 -9.13 -5.30
C ALA A 99 -2.47 -8.69 -5.02
N CYS A 100 -2.29 -7.72 -4.14
CA CYS A 100 -1.04 -6.99 -3.93
C CYS A 100 -0.64 -6.87 -2.46
N THR A 101 0.61 -6.48 -2.26
CA THR A 101 1.19 -6.22 -0.95
C THR A 101 2.10 -5.00 -1.00
N LYS A 102 2.44 -4.44 0.16
CA LYS A 102 3.42 -3.34 0.29
C LYS A 102 4.74 -3.62 -0.44
N SER A 103 5.23 -4.86 -0.42
CA SER A 103 6.46 -5.25 -1.13
C SER A 103 6.40 -5.01 -2.64
N ASN A 104 5.21 -4.99 -3.26
CA ASN A 104 5.10 -4.71 -4.69
C ASN A 104 5.48 -3.27 -5.02
N ILE A 105 5.17 -2.30 -4.14
CA ILE A 105 5.51 -0.88 -4.34
C ILE A 105 7.02 -0.73 -4.51
N ALA A 106 7.82 -1.30 -3.61
CA ALA A 106 9.27 -1.28 -3.71
C ALA A 106 9.77 -1.79 -5.07
N LYS A 107 9.16 -2.89 -5.55
CA LYS A 107 9.55 -3.47 -6.85
C LYS A 107 9.09 -2.65 -8.03
N PHE A 108 7.93 -2.04 -7.95
CA PHE A 108 7.42 -1.16 -9.01
C PHE A 108 8.34 0.06 -9.17
N ILE A 109 8.75 0.70 -8.06
CA ILE A 109 9.67 1.83 -8.05
C ILE A 109 11.02 1.43 -8.66
N GLN A 110 11.59 0.27 -8.30
CA GLN A 110 12.87 -0.20 -8.83
C GLN A 110 12.86 -0.40 -10.36
N VAL A 111 11.72 -0.76 -10.96
CA VAL A 111 11.64 -1.18 -12.36
C VAL A 111 10.99 -0.13 -13.26
N GLY A 112 9.95 0.53 -12.80
CA GLY A 112 9.13 1.44 -13.61
C GLY A 112 8.83 2.77 -12.93
N GLY A 113 9.41 3.03 -11.74
CA GLY A 113 9.15 4.26 -11.00
C GLY A 113 7.68 4.38 -10.56
N ARG A 114 7.26 5.60 -10.32
CA ARG A 114 5.89 5.95 -9.94
C ARG A 114 4.85 5.60 -11.02
N ASP A 115 5.25 5.49 -12.29
CA ASP A 115 4.31 5.17 -13.37
C ASP A 115 3.60 3.83 -13.16
N TYR A 116 4.30 2.83 -12.58
CA TYR A 116 3.69 1.54 -12.27
C TYR A 116 2.76 1.59 -11.05
N VAL A 117 3.06 2.43 -10.08
CA VAL A 117 2.20 2.66 -8.91
C VAL A 117 0.92 3.40 -9.37
N ASN A 118 1.07 4.47 -10.15
CA ASN A 118 -0.02 5.31 -10.65
C ASN A 118 -0.90 4.61 -11.71
N ALA A 119 -0.43 3.52 -12.29
CA ALA A 119 -1.22 2.71 -13.23
C ALA A 119 -2.29 1.85 -12.54
N LEU A 120 -2.32 1.85 -11.20
CA LEU A 120 -3.30 1.14 -10.39
C LEU A 120 -4.19 2.12 -9.60
N HIS A 121 -5.44 1.72 -9.40
CA HIS A 121 -6.31 2.23 -8.36
C HIS A 121 -6.20 1.31 -7.15
N TRP A 122 -5.60 1.79 -6.08
CA TRP A 122 -5.40 1.05 -4.82
C TRP A 122 -6.71 1.00 -4.07
N THR A 123 -7.44 -0.12 -4.20
CA THR A 123 -8.86 -0.17 -3.83
C THR A 123 -9.05 -0.40 -2.33
N ALA A 124 -8.35 -1.36 -1.76
CA ALA A 124 -8.42 -1.61 -0.32
C ALA A 124 -7.25 -2.44 0.20
N MET A 125 -6.81 -2.13 1.41
CA MET A 125 -6.10 -3.01 2.32
C MET A 125 -7.12 -3.83 3.13
N LEU A 126 -6.88 -5.11 3.31
CA LEU A 126 -7.79 -6.00 4.05
C LEU A 126 -7.17 -6.59 5.31
N MET A 127 -5.85 -6.51 5.45
CA MET A 127 -5.12 -7.02 6.59
C MET A 127 -3.67 -6.56 6.57
N ALA A 128 -3.02 -6.58 7.71
CA ALA A 128 -1.61 -6.24 7.89
C ALA A 128 -0.94 -7.18 8.92
N ASP A 129 0.35 -7.45 8.70
CA ASP A 129 1.22 -8.11 9.66
C ASP A 129 2.27 -7.10 10.11
N PRO A 130 2.58 -6.97 11.40
CA PRO A 130 3.70 -6.14 11.82
C PRO A 130 5.03 -6.71 11.31
N GLU A 131 6.00 -5.83 11.06
CA GLU A 131 7.39 -6.24 10.85
C GLU A 131 8.05 -6.50 12.22
N CYS A 132 9.02 -7.39 12.24
CA CYS A 132 9.78 -7.68 13.46
C CYS A 132 11.24 -8.03 13.14
N VAL A 133 12.07 -7.98 14.16
CA VAL A 133 13.45 -8.47 14.11
C VAL A 133 13.50 -9.79 14.85
N LEU A 134 13.91 -10.83 14.13
CA LEU A 134 14.13 -12.16 14.69
C LEU A 134 15.62 -12.43 14.81
N THR A 135 15.99 -13.13 15.88
CA THR A 135 17.34 -13.58 16.19
C THR A 135 17.32 -15.08 16.49
N ASN A 136 18.49 -15.70 16.53
CA ASN A 136 18.65 -17.09 16.92
C ASN A 136 19.05 -17.14 18.40
N VAL A 137 18.29 -17.87 19.24
CA VAL A 137 18.55 -18.02 20.68
C VAL A 137 19.89 -18.66 21.02
N GLU A 138 20.49 -19.38 20.06
CA GLU A 138 21.80 -20.00 20.22
C GLU A 138 22.96 -18.99 20.05
N ASN A 139 22.68 -17.75 19.57
CA ASN A 139 23.67 -16.69 19.41
C ASN A 139 23.88 -15.94 20.73
N ASP A 140 25.11 -15.50 21.00
CA ASP A 140 25.44 -14.69 22.19
C ASP A 140 24.73 -13.31 22.20
N ILE A 141 24.33 -12.82 21.01
CA ILE A 141 23.64 -11.51 20.82
C ILE A 141 22.24 -11.75 20.22
N PHE A 142 21.31 -12.27 21.01
CA PHE A 142 19.94 -12.53 20.52
C PHE A 142 18.90 -11.55 21.07
N GLU A 143 19.13 -10.94 22.25
CA GLU A 143 18.24 -9.91 22.78
C GLU A 143 18.47 -8.55 22.09
N TRP A 144 17.44 -7.71 22.05
CA TRP A 144 17.49 -6.42 21.34
C TRP A 144 18.65 -5.52 21.79
N ASN A 145 18.83 -5.38 23.09
CA ASN A 145 19.86 -4.50 23.63
C ASN A 145 21.28 -4.98 23.30
N ASP A 146 21.50 -6.29 23.29
CA ASP A 146 22.80 -6.88 22.92
C ASP A 146 23.08 -6.67 21.45
N LEU A 147 22.05 -6.87 20.59
CA LEU A 147 22.13 -6.64 19.15
C LEU A 147 22.50 -5.18 18.83
N VAL A 148 21.84 -4.21 19.48
CA VAL A 148 22.11 -2.77 19.29
C VAL A 148 23.51 -2.42 19.83
N ASN A 149 23.87 -2.87 21.03
CA ASN A 149 25.16 -2.57 21.63
C ASN A 149 26.32 -3.13 20.78
N ASP A 150 26.21 -4.35 20.28
CA ASP A 150 27.22 -4.94 19.40
C ASP A 150 27.35 -4.16 18.10
N ALA A 151 26.22 -3.78 17.45
CA ALA A 151 26.26 -2.99 16.22
C ALA A 151 26.92 -1.61 16.39
N LEU A 152 26.73 -0.98 17.56
CA LEU A 152 27.33 0.32 17.89
C LEU A 152 28.83 0.19 18.23
N GLN A 153 29.26 -0.91 18.85
CA GLN A 153 30.65 -1.17 19.17
C GLN A 153 31.45 -1.65 17.97
N ASN A 154 30.81 -2.38 17.04
CA ASN A 154 31.41 -3.02 15.86
C ASN A 154 30.70 -2.56 14.58
N PRO A 155 30.77 -1.26 14.18
CA PRO A 155 30.01 -0.72 13.05
C PRO A 155 30.35 -1.47 11.75
N GLY A 156 29.31 -1.97 11.06
CA GLY A 156 29.45 -2.66 9.80
C GLY A 156 29.91 -4.13 9.89
N GLU A 157 30.04 -4.70 11.06
CA GLU A 157 30.41 -6.11 11.22
C GLU A 157 29.18 -7.04 11.23
N GLN A 158 28.03 -6.57 11.69
CA GLN A 158 26.82 -7.37 11.70
C GLN A 158 26.29 -7.64 10.29
N ASN A 159 25.93 -8.89 10.04
CA ASN A 159 25.15 -9.30 8.87
C ASN A 159 23.69 -9.48 9.27
N TRP A 160 22.81 -8.69 8.72
CA TRP A 160 21.36 -8.86 8.81
C TRP A 160 20.87 -9.56 7.55
N VAL A 161 20.05 -10.58 7.70
CA VAL A 161 19.59 -11.40 6.59
C VAL A 161 18.11 -11.16 6.32
N GLY A 162 17.67 -11.34 5.07
CA GLY A 162 16.27 -11.25 4.71
C GLY A 162 16.04 -11.48 3.22
N PRO A 163 14.79 -11.48 2.74
CA PRO A 163 14.49 -11.65 1.33
C PRO A 163 14.85 -10.41 0.53
N ALA A 164 15.45 -10.59 -0.63
CA ALA A 164 15.73 -9.57 -1.64
C ALA A 164 16.45 -8.31 -1.12
N ALA A 165 17.17 -7.62 -1.99
CA ALA A 165 17.67 -6.26 -1.71
C ALA A 165 16.61 -5.22 -2.14
N GLY A 166 16.40 -4.20 -1.29
CA GLY A 166 15.42 -3.12 -1.55
C GLY A 166 13.96 -3.57 -1.46
N GLY A 167 13.68 -4.73 -0.86
CA GLY A 167 12.33 -5.12 -0.46
C GLY A 167 11.92 -4.45 0.85
N LEU A 168 10.69 -4.72 1.31
CA LEU A 168 10.17 -4.16 2.56
C LEU A 168 11.10 -4.45 3.74
N ASP A 169 11.46 -5.72 3.96
CA ASP A 169 12.28 -6.15 5.09
C ASP A 169 13.64 -5.44 5.11
N HIS A 170 14.27 -5.23 3.93
CA HIS A 170 15.52 -4.46 3.84
C HIS A 170 15.29 -2.98 4.16
N VAL A 171 14.22 -2.37 3.69
CA VAL A 171 13.89 -0.97 4.00
C VAL A 171 13.58 -0.81 5.49
N THR A 172 12.85 -1.76 6.08
CA THR A 172 12.60 -1.79 7.52
C THR A 172 13.91 -1.90 8.32
N ALA A 173 14.84 -2.77 7.89
CA ALA A 173 16.19 -2.84 8.50
C ALA A 173 16.91 -1.48 8.42
N MET A 174 16.89 -0.83 7.26
CA MET A 174 17.53 0.49 7.10
C MET A 174 16.88 1.56 7.98
N LYS A 175 15.56 1.55 8.16
CA LYS A 175 14.86 2.45 9.11
C LYS A 175 15.30 2.19 10.54
N ILE A 176 15.39 0.93 10.94
CA ILE A 176 15.88 0.52 12.27
C ILE A 176 17.32 1.01 12.47
N TRP A 177 18.19 0.79 11.50
CA TRP A 177 19.59 1.24 11.59
C TRP A 177 19.69 2.77 11.73
N ASP A 178 18.87 3.52 10.99
CA ASP A 178 18.84 4.99 11.09
C ASP A 178 18.39 5.44 12.47
N GLU A 179 17.31 4.87 13.03
CA GLU A 179 16.76 5.25 14.32
C GLU A 179 17.70 4.98 15.48
N TYR A 180 18.44 3.88 15.42
CA TYR A 180 19.38 3.49 16.49
C TYR A 180 20.84 3.92 16.21
N GLY A 181 21.11 4.61 15.08
CA GLY A 181 22.47 5.00 14.69
C GLY A 181 23.38 3.81 14.40
N MET A 182 22.82 2.68 13.99
CA MET A 182 23.54 1.45 13.71
C MET A 182 24.06 1.45 12.26
N TYR A 183 25.15 0.71 12.03
CA TYR A 183 25.62 0.38 10.71
C TYR A 183 25.84 -1.13 10.58
N ALA A 184 25.03 -1.78 9.74
CA ALA A 184 25.07 -3.21 9.49
C ALA A 184 25.02 -3.51 7.98
N LYS A 185 25.24 -4.76 7.60
CA LYS A 185 25.22 -5.23 6.21
C LYS A 185 23.94 -6.01 5.95
N TRP A 186 23.25 -5.75 4.84
CA TRP A 186 22.14 -6.55 4.39
C TRP A 186 22.61 -7.70 3.48
N ILE A 187 22.29 -8.93 3.85
CA ILE A 187 22.58 -10.12 3.04
C ILE A 187 21.26 -10.68 2.47
N PRO A 188 21.00 -10.44 1.17
CA PRO A 188 19.73 -10.82 0.56
C PRO A 188 19.67 -12.29 0.19
N TYR A 189 18.56 -12.94 0.52
CA TYR A 189 18.23 -14.32 0.13
C TYR A 189 17.04 -14.36 -0.85
N LYS A 190 16.81 -15.51 -1.49
CA LYS A 190 15.73 -15.68 -2.50
C LYS A 190 14.33 -15.73 -1.88
N SER A 191 14.22 -15.96 -0.57
CA SER A 191 12.96 -16.05 0.17
C SER A 191 13.21 -15.93 1.67
N GLY A 192 12.17 -15.57 2.45
CA GLY A 192 12.21 -15.53 3.92
C GLY A 192 12.70 -16.86 4.53
N GLY A 193 12.15 -18.00 4.11
CA GLY A 193 12.58 -19.30 4.61
C GLY A 193 14.06 -19.64 4.36
N LYS A 194 14.68 -19.10 3.28
CA LYS A 194 16.13 -19.23 3.07
C LYS A 194 16.93 -18.28 3.95
N ALA A 195 16.41 -17.10 4.23
CA ALA A 195 17.03 -16.15 5.14
C ALA A 195 16.96 -16.67 6.60
N ILE A 196 15.83 -17.24 7.01
CA ILE A 196 15.67 -17.91 8.32
C ILE A 196 16.66 -19.07 8.45
N ALA A 197 16.80 -19.93 7.44
CA ALA A 197 17.78 -20.99 7.45
C ALA A 197 19.22 -20.47 7.56
N ALA A 198 19.52 -19.30 6.98
CA ALA A 198 20.82 -18.64 7.11
C ALA A 198 21.03 -18.06 8.52
N LEU A 199 19.99 -17.48 9.14
CA LEU A 199 20.01 -17.01 10.52
C LEU A 199 20.29 -18.17 11.49
N LEU A 200 19.58 -19.29 11.35
CA LEU A 200 19.76 -20.48 12.17
C LEU A 200 21.12 -21.18 11.90
N GLY A 201 21.71 -20.97 10.71
CA GLY A 201 23.05 -21.43 10.35
C GLY A 201 24.14 -20.40 10.66
N GLU A 202 23.89 -19.41 11.53
CA GLU A 202 24.84 -18.39 12.01
C GLU A 202 25.50 -17.56 10.87
N GLN A 203 24.82 -17.43 9.71
CA GLN A 203 25.31 -16.59 8.60
C GLN A 203 24.91 -15.13 8.74
N GLY A 204 24.08 -14.83 9.73
CA GLY A 204 23.66 -13.49 10.13
C GLY A 204 23.20 -13.50 11.57
N VAL A 205 23.15 -12.31 12.18
CA VAL A 205 22.77 -12.14 13.59
C VAL A 205 21.30 -11.77 13.76
N ALA A 206 20.69 -11.21 12.71
CA ALA A 206 19.28 -10.79 12.71
C ALA A 206 18.62 -11.07 11.37
N TYR A 207 17.31 -11.34 11.41
CA TYR A 207 16.43 -11.45 10.25
C TYR A 207 15.27 -10.48 10.45
N VAL A 208 14.95 -9.69 9.43
CA VAL A 208 13.74 -8.84 9.41
C VAL A 208 12.66 -9.57 8.63
N GLY A 209 11.48 -9.70 9.23
CA GLY A 209 10.32 -10.36 8.67
C GLY A 209 9.09 -10.20 9.56
N ASN A 210 8.20 -11.20 9.58
CA ASN A 210 6.95 -11.11 10.32
C ASN A 210 6.93 -12.09 11.52
N PRO A 211 6.21 -11.79 12.60
CA PRO A 211 6.14 -12.65 13.81
C PRO A 211 5.73 -14.09 13.52
N ARG A 212 4.89 -14.29 12.49
CA ARG A 212 4.48 -15.61 12.04
C ARG A 212 5.65 -16.52 11.66
N ASP A 213 6.78 -15.97 11.24
CA ASP A 213 7.98 -16.73 10.88
C ASP A 213 8.57 -17.45 12.08
N ALA A 214 8.31 -16.96 13.32
CA ALA A 214 8.74 -17.61 14.56
C ALA A 214 7.74 -18.67 15.05
N LEU A 215 6.52 -18.77 14.49
CA LEU A 215 5.53 -19.72 14.97
C LEU A 215 6.01 -21.17 14.79
N GLY A 216 6.05 -21.91 15.91
CA GLY A 216 6.47 -23.32 15.93
C GLY A 216 7.99 -23.54 15.77
N ASN A 217 8.79 -22.49 15.80
CA ASN A 217 10.24 -22.57 15.78
C ASN A 217 10.84 -22.02 17.11
N PRO A 218 11.19 -22.85 18.07
CA PRO A 218 11.70 -22.43 19.37
C PRO A 218 13.09 -21.79 19.32
N ASP A 219 13.84 -21.98 18.24
CA ASP A 219 15.18 -21.43 18.07
C ASP A 219 15.14 -19.97 17.59
N LEU A 220 13.95 -19.47 17.18
CA LEU A 220 13.73 -18.10 16.77
C LEU A 220 13.16 -17.27 17.93
N TYR A 221 13.81 -16.14 18.21
CA TYR A 221 13.39 -15.16 19.18
C TYR A 221 12.98 -13.85 18.48
N ILE A 222 11.87 -13.24 18.86
CA ILE A 222 11.47 -11.92 18.38
C ILE A 222 12.11 -10.87 19.31
N ALA A 223 13.18 -10.27 18.83
CA ALA A 223 13.94 -9.28 19.57
C ALA A 223 13.23 -7.92 19.66
N ALA A 224 12.46 -7.54 18.64
CA ALA A 224 11.61 -6.37 18.64
C ALA A 224 10.49 -6.51 17.61
N VAL A 225 9.31 -5.94 17.88
CA VAL A 225 8.16 -5.96 16.97
C VAL A 225 7.60 -4.56 16.73
N SER A 226 7.16 -4.31 15.51
CA SER A 226 6.55 -3.06 15.07
C SER A 226 5.04 -3.08 15.30
N SER A 227 4.63 -2.92 16.55
CA SER A 227 3.22 -2.82 16.95
C SER A 227 3.05 -1.86 18.11
N ASP A 228 1.85 -1.31 18.28
CA ASP A 228 1.56 -0.39 19.39
C ASP A 228 1.55 -1.12 20.75
N GLU A 229 1.14 -2.38 20.76
CA GLU A 229 1.11 -3.25 21.94
C GLU A 229 1.80 -4.58 21.63
N ARG A 230 2.19 -5.31 22.68
CA ARG A 230 2.75 -6.66 22.52
C ARG A 230 1.73 -7.61 21.92
N LEU A 231 2.20 -8.46 21.02
CA LEU A 231 1.35 -9.45 20.37
C LEU A 231 0.91 -10.53 21.37
N GLU A 232 -0.35 -10.92 21.36
CA GLU A 232 -0.91 -11.97 22.22
C GLU A 232 -0.16 -13.31 22.02
N ALA A 233 0.19 -13.63 20.77
CA ALA A 233 0.94 -14.85 20.45
C ALA A 233 2.40 -14.80 20.90
N PHE A 234 2.96 -13.61 21.17
CA PHE A 234 4.35 -13.38 21.54
C PHE A 234 4.47 -12.36 22.69
N PRO A 235 3.93 -12.66 23.88
CA PRO A 235 3.86 -11.69 24.98
C PRO A 235 5.24 -11.26 25.53
N ASN A 236 6.29 -12.00 25.22
CA ASN A 236 7.66 -11.67 25.63
C ASN A 236 8.40 -10.79 24.61
N ALA A 237 7.87 -10.63 23.38
CA ALA A 237 8.48 -9.77 22.37
C ALA A 237 8.21 -8.30 22.70
N PRO A 238 9.25 -7.48 22.94
CA PRO A 238 9.05 -6.05 23.19
C PRO A 238 8.67 -5.33 21.91
N THR A 239 7.85 -4.28 22.04
CA THR A 239 7.57 -3.37 20.90
C THR A 239 8.72 -2.34 20.76
N PHE A 240 8.88 -1.77 19.55
CA PHE A 240 9.85 -0.68 19.37
C PHE A 240 9.52 0.53 20.26
N ALA A 241 8.24 0.79 20.56
CA ALA A 241 7.84 1.83 21.50
C ALA A 241 8.35 1.58 22.93
N GLU A 242 8.25 0.35 23.43
CA GLU A 242 8.82 -0.04 24.73
C GLU A 242 10.35 0.09 24.75
N LEU A 243 11.00 -0.05 23.59
CA LEU A 243 12.43 0.13 23.39
C LEU A 243 12.83 1.60 23.12
N GLY A 244 11.87 2.54 23.22
CA GLY A 244 12.10 3.99 23.12
C GLY A 244 11.98 4.59 21.73
N VAL A 245 11.56 3.83 20.70
CA VAL A 245 11.41 4.29 19.32
C VAL A 245 9.98 4.08 18.82
N THR A 246 9.19 5.16 18.79
CA THR A 246 7.79 5.12 18.36
C THR A 246 7.62 5.26 16.84
N THR A 247 8.63 5.73 16.12
CA THR A 247 8.62 5.92 14.67
C THR A 247 8.53 4.60 13.90
N LEU A 248 8.88 3.48 14.54
CA LEU A 248 8.85 2.14 13.97
C LEU A 248 7.57 1.35 14.31
N ASN A 249 6.62 1.91 15.04
CA ASN A 249 5.41 1.18 15.47
C ASN A 249 4.46 0.80 14.33
N LYS A 250 4.60 1.43 13.17
CA LYS A 250 3.72 1.22 12.01
C LYS A 250 4.44 0.61 10.81
N GLU A 251 5.51 -0.12 11.05
CA GLU A 251 6.13 -0.93 10.00
C GLU A 251 5.38 -2.25 9.88
N TYR A 252 4.59 -2.38 8.85
CA TYR A 252 3.77 -3.56 8.60
C TYR A 252 3.72 -3.93 7.13
N MET A 253 3.55 -5.22 6.87
CA MET A 253 3.25 -5.80 5.57
C MET A 253 1.74 -5.81 5.36
N TRP A 254 1.20 -4.80 4.70
CA TRP A 254 -0.21 -4.86 4.33
C TRP A 254 -0.45 -5.76 3.10
N ARG A 255 -1.66 -6.34 3.04
CA ARG A 255 -2.18 -7.09 1.90
C ARG A 255 -3.53 -6.55 1.51
N GLY A 256 -3.72 -6.41 0.20
CA GLY A 256 -4.93 -5.80 -0.33
C GLY A 256 -5.13 -6.10 -1.81
N PHE A 257 -5.99 -5.29 -2.39
CA PHE A 257 -6.37 -5.40 -3.78
C PHE A 257 -6.33 -4.04 -4.47
N ALA A 258 -5.94 -4.09 -5.75
CA ALA A 258 -5.93 -2.93 -6.63
C ALA A 258 -6.59 -3.26 -7.97
N LEU A 259 -7.17 -2.26 -8.59
CA LEU A 259 -7.72 -2.31 -9.94
C LEU A 259 -6.81 -1.54 -10.90
N LYS A 260 -6.96 -1.74 -12.20
CA LYS A 260 -6.32 -0.86 -13.17
C LYS A 260 -6.88 0.56 -13.04
N ALA A 261 -6.02 1.57 -13.10
CA ALA A 261 -6.44 2.96 -13.14
C ALA A 261 -7.41 3.20 -14.32
N GLY A 262 -8.46 4.01 -14.08
CA GLY A 262 -9.54 4.23 -15.06
C GLY A 262 -10.71 3.24 -14.95
N THR A 263 -10.67 2.28 -14.03
CA THR A 263 -11.83 1.43 -13.72
C THR A 263 -13.03 2.30 -13.32
N PRO A 264 -14.25 2.04 -13.84
CA PRO A 264 -15.43 2.84 -13.56
C PRO A 264 -15.75 2.98 -12.07
N PRO A 265 -16.22 4.14 -11.60
CA PRO A 265 -16.48 4.39 -10.17
C PRO A 265 -17.51 3.45 -9.54
N ASP A 266 -18.54 3.05 -10.27
CA ASP A 266 -19.56 2.10 -9.82
C ASP A 266 -18.98 0.70 -9.58
N VAL A 267 -18.01 0.29 -10.40
CA VAL A 267 -17.27 -0.96 -10.22
C VAL A 267 -16.35 -0.87 -8.99
N ILE A 268 -15.67 0.27 -8.79
CA ILE A 268 -14.84 0.50 -7.59
C ILE A 268 -15.70 0.44 -6.34
N GLU A 269 -16.86 1.09 -6.33
CA GLU A 269 -17.81 1.09 -5.21
C GLU A 269 -18.31 -0.33 -4.91
N TRP A 270 -18.62 -1.11 -5.97
CA TRP A 270 -19.01 -2.52 -5.81
C TRP A 270 -17.94 -3.33 -5.07
N TYR A 271 -16.65 -3.18 -5.45
CA TYR A 271 -15.55 -3.86 -4.76
C TYR A 271 -15.36 -3.36 -3.33
N THR A 272 -15.43 -2.07 -3.12
CA THR A 272 -15.28 -1.46 -1.79
C THR A 272 -16.31 -2.03 -0.82
N ASN A 273 -17.57 -2.09 -1.24
CA ASN A 273 -18.65 -2.68 -0.44
C ASN A 273 -18.43 -4.17 -0.16
N LEU A 274 -17.96 -4.93 -1.15
CA LEU A 274 -17.66 -6.34 -0.98
C LEU A 274 -16.47 -6.57 -0.04
N PHE A 275 -15.40 -5.78 -0.15
CA PHE A 275 -14.25 -5.86 0.75
C PHE A 275 -14.64 -5.58 2.20
N GLN A 276 -15.48 -4.57 2.45
CA GLN A 276 -16.00 -4.29 3.79
C GLN A 276 -16.79 -5.45 4.37
N GLN A 277 -17.64 -6.09 3.56
CA GLN A 277 -18.42 -7.25 4.01
C GLN A 277 -17.52 -8.45 4.32
N VAL A 278 -16.55 -8.73 3.45
CA VAL A 278 -15.61 -9.85 3.64
C VAL A 278 -14.73 -9.65 4.87
N THR A 279 -14.18 -8.45 5.09
CA THR A 279 -13.33 -8.19 6.27
C THR A 279 -14.11 -8.20 7.59
N ALA A 280 -15.40 -7.89 7.56
CA ALA A 280 -16.27 -8.00 8.72
C ALA A 280 -16.74 -9.44 9.00
N ASP A 281 -16.58 -10.37 8.04
CA ASP A 281 -17.07 -11.76 8.15
C ASP A 281 -16.29 -12.56 9.20
N PRO A 282 -16.97 -13.28 10.12
CA PRO A 282 -16.31 -14.10 11.14
C PRO A 282 -15.34 -15.15 10.58
N ASP A 283 -15.65 -15.78 9.43
CA ASP A 283 -14.78 -16.79 8.83
C ASP A 283 -13.49 -16.17 8.25
N TRP A 284 -13.54 -14.88 7.86
CA TRP A 284 -12.34 -14.13 7.45
C TRP A 284 -11.48 -13.81 8.66
N LYS A 285 -12.07 -13.21 9.69
CA LYS A 285 -11.38 -12.83 10.93
C LYS A 285 -10.74 -14.02 11.62
N GLU A 286 -11.53 -15.05 11.92
CA GLU A 286 -11.03 -16.24 12.59
C GLU A 286 -9.86 -16.90 11.85
N PHE A 287 -9.91 -16.90 10.50
CA PHE A 287 -8.85 -17.50 9.69
C PHE A 287 -7.52 -16.75 9.82
N TRP A 288 -7.54 -15.41 9.88
CA TRP A 288 -6.35 -14.60 9.89
C TRP A 288 -5.85 -14.28 11.31
N GLU A 289 -6.74 -13.91 12.22
CA GLU A 289 -6.39 -13.52 13.59
C GLU A 289 -5.77 -14.68 14.39
N LYS A 290 -6.23 -15.92 14.17
CA LYS A 290 -5.57 -17.12 14.74
C LYS A 290 -4.10 -17.26 14.32
N GLY A 291 -3.71 -16.68 13.20
CA GLY A 291 -2.34 -16.67 12.68
C GLY A 291 -1.54 -15.44 13.10
N GLY A 292 -2.09 -14.57 13.96
CA GLY A 292 -1.45 -13.32 14.38
C GLY A 292 -1.40 -12.25 13.28
N ILE A 293 -2.37 -12.27 12.35
CA ILE A 293 -2.51 -11.28 11.28
C ILE A 293 -3.70 -10.39 11.63
N ASP A 294 -3.48 -9.09 11.72
CA ASP A 294 -4.53 -8.13 12.00
C ASP A 294 -5.45 -7.95 10.79
N VAL A 295 -6.75 -8.08 11.02
CA VAL A 295 -7.78 -7.84 10.01
C VAL A 295 -8.27 -6.41 10.13
N GLU A 296 -7.98 -5.60 9.10
CA GLU A 296 -8.38 -4.21 9.04
C GLU A 296 -8.77 -3.85 7.61
N PHE A 297 -9.96 -3.23 7.46
CA PHE A 297 -10.36 -2.66 6.19
C PHE A 297 -9.96 -1.18 6.14
N ILE A 298 -9.07 -0.84 5.22
CA ILE A 298 -8.77 0.54 4.85
C ILE A 298 -8.96 0.67 3.34
N GLY A 299 -9.79 1.60 2.89
CA GLY A 299 -10.09 1.82 1.47
C GLY A 299 -10.16 3.29 1.10
N GLY A 300 -10.42 3.56 -0.20
CA GLY A 300 -10.57 4.91 -0.71
C GLY A 300 -9.32 5.77 -0.57
N ASP A 301 -9.53 7.05 -0.21
CA ASP A 301 -8.44 8.02 -0.11
C ASP A 301 -7.43 7.66 0.99
N GLU A 302 -7.88 7.09 2.11
CA GLU A 302 -7.01 6.69 3.22
C GLU A 302 -5.98 5.62 2.78
N PHE A 303 -6.42 4.60 2.04
CA PHE A 303 -5.47 3.60 1.53
C PHE A 303 -4.54 4.19 0.46
N THR A 304 -5.03 5.11 -0.35
CA THR A 304 -4.21 5.82 -1.33
C THR A 304 -3.11 6.64 -0.65
N ASP A 305 -3.43 7.33 0.46
CA ASP A 305 -2.46 8.09 1.24
C ASP A 305 -1.39 7.18 1.87
N ILE A 306 -1.77 6.00 2.38
CA ILE A 306 -0.83 4.99 2.88
C ILE A 306 0.13 4.55 1.76
N VAL A 307 -0.39 4.25 0.58
CA VAL A 307 0.42 3.85 -0.57
C VAL A 307 1.39 4.96 -0.99
N GLU A 308 0.96 6.23 -0.99
CA GLU A 308 1.84 7.35 -1.34
C GLU A 308 2.96 7.54 -0.31
N GLN A 309 2.68 7.41 0.99
CA GLN A 309 3.69 7.41 2.05
C GLN A 309 4.70 6.26 1.89
N ASP A 310 4.21 5.08 1.52
CA ASP A 310 5.06 3.94 1.20
C ASP A 310 5.96 4.21 -0.01
N VAL A 311 5.42 4.84 -1.05
CA VAL A 311 6.20 5.25 -2.25
C VAL A 311 7.33 6.20 -1.85
N GLU A 312 7.04 7.26 -1.08
CA GLU A 312 8.06 8.21 -0.62
C GLU A 312 9.14 7.53 0.22
N THR A 313 8.73 6.64 1.12
CA THR A 313 9.64 5.84 1.95
C THR A 313 10.56 4.97 1.10
N PHE A 314 10.00 4.21 0.16
CA PHE A 314 10.79 3.35 -0.71
C PHE A 314 11.73 4.15 -1.63
N GLU A 315 11.27 5.27 -2.22
CA GLU A 315 12.13 6.14 -3.04
C GLU A 315 13.32 6.67 -2.24
N TYR A 316 13.09 7.13 -1.01
CA TYR A 316 14.15 7.61 -0.14
C TYR A 316 15.20 6.52 0.15
N TYR A 317 14.77 5.38 0.69
CA TYR A 317 15.69 4.32 1.11
C TYR A 317 16.36 3.58 -0.06
N LEU A 318 15.65 3.38 -1.17
CA LEU A 318 16.24 2.78 -2.37
C LEU A 318 17.29 3.71 -3.02
N THR A 319 17.09 5.02 -2.96
CA THR A 319 18.08 6.00 -3.40
C THR A 319 19.27 6.05 -2.45
N LYS A 320 19.03 6.09 -1.14
CA LYS A 320 20.06 6.11 -0.10
C LYS A 320 20.97 4.88 -0.16
N SER A 321 20.41 3.72 -0.48
CA SER A 321 21.15 2.45 -0.63
C SER A 321 21.72 2.22 -2.03
N GLU A 322 21.65 3.21 -2.95
CA GLU A 322 22.12 3.14 -4.32
C GLU A 322 21.48 2.02 -5.17
N ILE A 323 20.37 1.43 -4.71
CA ILE A 323 19.61 0.41 -5.43
C ILE A 323 18.93 1.03 -6.65
N ILE A 324 18.47 2.29 -6.54
CA ILE A 324 18.03 3.11 -7.67
C ILE A 324 18.92 4.35 -7.77
N SER A 325 19.19 4.78 -9.01
CA SER A 325 19.93 6.02 -9.23
C SER A 325 18.96 7.22 -9.22
N THR A 326 19.43 8.37 -8.73
CA THR A 326 18.69 9.65 -8.80
C THR A 326 18.35 10.08 -10.23
N SER A 327 18.97 9.47 -11.24
CA SER A 327 18.70 9.76 -12.66
C SER A 327 17.37 9.15 -13.18
N SER A 328 16.74 8.22 -12.47
CA SER A 328 15.42 7.70 -12.87
C SER A 328 14.27 8.69 -12.55
N ASN A 329 14.52 9.73 -11.74
CA ASN A 329 13.56 10.82 -11.51
C ASN A 329 13.60 11.93 -12.58
N ASN A 330 14.43 11.80 -13.64
CA ASN A 330 14.50 12.78 -14.73
C ASN A 330 13.32 12.76 -15.72
N GLY A 331 12.20 12.12 -15.39
CA GLY A 331 10.92 12.35 -16.08
C GLY A 331 10.38 13.77 -15.90
N LEU A 332 10.86 14.54 -14.90
CA LEU A 332 10.47 15.93 -14.62
C LEU A 332 11.42 16.99 -15.22
N SER A 333 12.53 16.61 -15.90
CA SER A 333 13.46 17.60 -16.49
C SER A 333 13.05 18.11 -17.87
N LYS A 334 11.78 18.00 -18.29
CA LYS A 334 11.23 18.69 -19.47
C LYS A 334 10.62 20.05 -19.18
N TYR A 335 10.65 20.51 -17.94
CA TYR A 335 10.44 21.93 -17.64
C TYR A 335 11.79 22.56 -17.34
N GLY A 336 12.22 23.36 -18.29
CA GLY A 336 13.47 24.03 -18.49
C GLY A 336 14.29 24.38 -17.25
N GLU A 337 15.58 24.30 -17.45
CA GLU A 337 16.60 25.07 -16.74
C GLU A 337 16.19 26.56 -16.73
N GLY A 338 15.52 26.95 -15.67
CA GLY A 338 15.08 28.32 -15.47
C GLY A 338 14.22 28.42 -14.26
N THR A 339 14.81 28.37 -13.06
CA THR A 339 14.45 29.27 -12.00
C THR A 339 14.72 28.74 -10.58
N PRO A 340 15.94 28.78 -10.11
CA PRO A 340 16.18 29.07 -8.70
C PRO A 340 15.77 30.52 -8.37
N LEU A 341 15.63 31.42 -9.39
CA LEU A 341 15.32 32.82 -9.17
C LEU A 341 13.85 33.14 -8.85
N LEU A 342 12.90 32.27 -9.30
CA LEU A 342 11.47 32.51 -9.08
C LEU A 342 11.01 32.17 -7.64
N ILE A 343 11.61 31.15 -7.03
CA ILE A 343 11.29 30.78 -5.63
C ILE A 343 11.89 31.81 -4.67
N LEU A 344 13.10 32.35 -4.98
CA LEU A 344 13.70 33.46 -4.23
C LEU A 344 12.93 34.77 -4.39
N THR A 345 12.36 35.05 -5.56
CA THR A 345 11.56 36.25 -5.80
C THR A 345 10.19 36.20 -5.11
N ILE A 346 9.52 35.05 -5.07
CA ILE A 346 8.23 34.90 -4.35
C ILE A 346 8.49 34.99 -2.84
N GLY A 347 9.54 34.36 -2.32
CA GLY A 347 9.95 34.51 -0.91
C GLY A 347 10.31 35.95 -0.54
N LEU A 348 10.99 36.68 -1.41
CA LEU A 348 11.36 38.08 -1.17
C LEU A 348 10.15 39.02 -1.21
N ILE A 349 9.21 38.79 -2.13
CA ILE A 349 7.97 39.58 -2.23
C ILE A 349 7.08 39.36 -1.01
N THR A 350 6.96 38.13 -0.47
CA THR A 350 6.22 37.85 0.76
C THR A 350 6.85 38.51 1.99
N VAL A 351 8.17 38.51 2.10
CA VAL A 351 8.90 39.16 3.20
C VAL A 351 8.75 40.69 3.12
N ILE A 352 8.82 41.28 1.93
CA ILE A 352 8.64 42.73 1.72
C ILE A 352 7.19 43.15 2.02
N ALA A 353 6.20 42.34 1.61
CA ALA A 353 4.79 42.59 1.92
C ALA A 353 4.51 42.49 3.44
N LEU A 354 5.11 41.54 4.14
CA LEU A 354 4.97 41.38 5.59
C LEU A 354 5.64 42.56 6.35
N ALA A 355 6.84 42.99 5.91
CA ALA A 355 7.54 44.13 6.47
C ALA A 355 6.74 45.44 6.22
N GLY A 356 6.20 45.63 5.02
CA GLY A 356 5.32 46.77 4.69
C GLY A 356 4.07 46.82 5.55
N TYR A 357 3.43 45.68 5.79
CA TYR A 357 2.25 45.56 6.66
C TYR A 357 2.59 45.89 8.13
N LEU A 358 3.74 45.43 8.63
CA LEU A 358 4.18 45.75 10.00
C LEU A 358 4.51 47.25 10.18
N ILE A 359 5.14 47.88 9.19
CA ILE A 359 5.43 49.32 9.21
C ILE A 359 4.12 50.12 9.15
N TYR A 360 3.17 49.74 8.29
CA TYR A 360 1.86 50.35 8.20
C TYR A 360 1.12 50.26 9.54
N LYS A 361 1.08 49.10 10.18
CA LYS A 361 0.45 48.86 11.48
C LYS A 361 1.10 49.69 12.60
N SER A 362 2.42 49.84 12.62
CA SER A 362 3.14 50.65 13.60
C SER A 362 2.89 52.15 13.42
N SER A 363 2.77 52.62 12.17
CA SER A 363 2.46 54.01 11.85
C SER A 363 1.01 54.39 12.27
N PHE A 364 0.07 53.45 12.11
CA PHE A 364 -1.33 53.67 12.53
C PHE A 364 -1.47 53.69 14.05
N SER A 365 -0.70 52.91 14.79
CA SER A 365 -0.67 52.90 16.27
C SER A 365 -0.10 54.19 16.84
N ASN A 366 0.87 54.81 16.17
CA ASN A 366 1.47 56.09 16.62
C ASN A 366 0.64 57.34 16.28
N THR A 367 -0.29 57.23 15.31
CA THR A 367 -1.16 58.36 14.94
C THR A 367 -2.39 58.47 15.88
N PHE A 368 -2.89 57.32 16.39
CA PHE A 368 -4.01 57.30 17.35
C PHE A 368 -3.61 57.62 18.78
N GLY A 369 -2.32 57.43 19.14
CA GLY A 369 -1.80 57.81 20.47
C GLY A 369 -1.59 59.29 20.70
N ARG A 370 -1.77 60.15 19.66
CA ARG A 370 -1.58 61.63 19.73
C ARG A 370 -2.88 62.44 19.74
N ILE A 371 -4.06 61.82 19.75
CA ILE A 371 -5.34 62.47 19.72
C ILE A 371 -6.09 62.38 21.09
N MET A 372 -5.50 61.70 22.07
CA MET A 372 -6.05 61.65 23.43
C MET A 372 -4.94 62.01 24.44
N VAL A 373 -4.58 63.31 24.47
CA VAL A 373 -4.06 64.05 25.62
C VAL A 373 -4.58 65.47 25.51
#